data_edc6d0934573496a193cf7cb513fb138
#
_entry.id   edc6d0934573496a193cf7cb513fb138
#
_cell.length_a   1.000
_cell.length_b   1.000
_cell.length_c   1.000
_cell.angle_alpha   90.00
_cell.angle_beta   90.00
_cell.angle_gamma   90.00
#
_symmetry.space_group_name_H-M   'P 1'
#
loop_
_entity.id
_entity.type
_entity.pdbx_description
1 polymer ?
#
loop_
_entity_poly.entity_id
_entity_poly.type
_entity_poly.pdbx_seq_one_letter_code
_entity_poly.pdbx_strand_id
1 'polypeptide(L)'
;MAEILEKVKIEEKEPFFGPKEKKLLLDPLMDINPITVQILGVCSALAITSLVYPSIVMAISVTLVTAFSNLFTSLVREYIPKQVRMIVQLVIIATLVTIVELGLKALNFPIWKQLSVYIGLIITNCIVMGRLEAYAMANKPWRSFLDGLGNGAGYGVILIALAVIREFFGKGSI
;
A
#
# COMPACT_ATOMS: atom_id res chain seq x y z
N MET A 1 2.64 -31.75 -19.91
CA MET A 1 1.91 -31.98 -18.66
C MET A 1 2.85 -32.30 -17.50
N ALA A 2 3.85 -33.18 -17.67
CA ALA A 2 4.86 -33.47 -16.64
C ALA A 2 5.74 -32.26 -16.30
N GLU A 3 6.14 -31.47 -17.27
CA GLU A 3 6.97 -30.26 -17.11
C GLU A 3 6.25 -29.13 -16.38
N ILE A 4 4.91 -29.04 -16.53
CA ILE A 4 4.08 -28.08 -15.79
C ILE A 4 3.94 -28.54 -14.34
N LEU A 5 3.79 -29.84 -14.08
CA LEU A 5 3.73 -30.42 -12.75
C LEU A 5 5.06 -30.31 -12.00
N GLU A 6 6.18 -30.42 -12.72
CA GLU A 6 7.52 -30.24 -12.16
C GLU A 6 7.80 -28.77 -11.81
N LYS A 7 7.39 -27.82 -12.66
CA LYS A 7 7.42 -26.38 -12.34
C LYS A 7 6.54 -26.02 -11.14
N VAL A 8 5.34 -26.55 -11.06
CA VAL A 8 4.44 -26.35 -9.92
C VAL A 8 5.03 -26.93 -8.62
N LYS A 9 5.70 -28.09 -8.72
CA LYS A 9 6.31 -28.77 -7.56
C LYS A 9 7.61 -28.10 -7.07
N ILE A 10 8.36 -27.45 -7.98
CA ILE A 10 9.55 -26.63 -7.65
C ILE A 10 9.11 -25.31 -7.02
N GLU A 11 7.96 -24.77 -7.42
CA GLU A 11 7.39 -23.55 -6.86
C GLU A 11 6.81 -23.71 -5.45
N GLU A 12 6.44 -24.93 -5.04
CA GLU A 12 5.86 -25.21 -3.72
C GLU A 12 6.89 -25.32 -2.59
N LYS A 13 8.19 -25.37 -2.92
CA LYS A 13 9.30 -25.58 -1.96
C LYS A 13 10.13 -24.32 -1.64
N GLU A 14 9.64 -23.11 -1.92
CA GLU A 14 10.33 -21.92 -1.42
C GLU A 14 9.96 -21.68 0.04
N PRO A 15 10.92 -21.49 0.95
CA PRO A 15 10.64 -21.28 2.37
C PRO A 15 9.85 -19.98 2.56
N PHE A 16 8.84 -20.06 3.42
CA PHE A 16 7.87 -19.01 3.74
C PHE A 16 8.51 -17.68 4.17
N PHE A 17 9.81 -17.69 4.55
CA PHE A 17 10.64 -16.53 4.87
C PHE A 17 12.06 -16.71 4.28
N GLY A 18 12.21 -16.48 2.99
CA GLY A 18 13.52 -16.52 2.34
C GLY A 18 14.27 -15.17 2.43
N PRO A 19 15.59 -15.16 2.21
CA PRO A 19 16.39 -13.92 2.18
C PRO A 19 15.92 -12.92 1.11
N LYS A 20 15.26 -13.40 0.05
CA LYS A 20 14.64 -12.57 -1.00
C LYS A 20 13.42 -11.78 -0.48
N GLU A 21 12.66 -12.35 0.44
CA GLU A 21 11.46 -11.74 1.00
C GLU A 21 11.80 -10.67 2.05
N LYS A 22 12.86 -10.89 2.85
CA LYS A 22 13.43 -9.85 3.71
C LYS A 22 13.93 -8.66 2.90
N LYS A 23 14.52 -8.91 1.74
CA LYS A 23 14.96 -7.87 0.83
C LYS A 23 13.78 -7.08 0.27
N LEU A 24 12.71 -7.77 -0.13
CA LEU A 24 11.48 -7.14 -0.62
C LEU A 24 10.82 -6.21 0.41
N LEU A 25 10.98 -6.52 1.70
CA LEU A 25 10.45 -5.70 2.79
C LEU A 25 11.36 -4.50 3.12
N LEU A 26 12.68 -4.67 3.01
CA LEU A 26 13.68 -3.67 3.39
C LEU A 26 14.08 -2.74 2.23
N ASP A 27 14.11 -3.22 0.99
CA ASP A 27 14.46 -2.41 -0.18
C ASP A 27 13.58 -1.13 -0.32
N PRO A 28 12.24 -1.19 -0.14
CA PRO A 28 11.41 0.01 -0.21
C PRO A 28 11.64 1.00 0.93
N LEU A 29 12.23 0.54 2.03
CA LEU A 29 12.52 1.39 3.18
C LEU A 29 13.80 2.22 2.99
N MET A 30 14.81 1.64 2.33
CA MET A 30 16.16 2.22 2.22
C MET A 30 16.53 2.60 0.78
N ASP A 31 16.47 1.66 -0.17
CA ASP A 31 17.06 1.83 -1.50
C ASP A 31 16.05 2.25 -2.58
N ILE A 32 14.81 1.72 -2.54
CA ILE A 32 13.79 1.97 -3.56
C ILE A 32 12.53 2.56 -2.89
N ASN A 33 12.69 3.68 -2.21
CA ASN A 33 11.57 4.29 -1.52
C ASN A 33 10.51 4.80 -2.52
N PRO A 34 9.21 4.54 -2.27
CA PRO A 34 8.14 4.92 -3.19
C PRO A 34 8.01 6.43 -3.41
N ILE A 35 8.29 7.26 -2.42
CA ILE A 35 8.18 8.72 -2.57
C ILE A 35 9.44 9.31 -3.21
N THR A 36 10.62 8.93 -2.72
CA THR A 36 11.89 9.58 -3.14
C THR A 36 12.39 9.08 -4.49
N VAL A 37 12.23 7.79 -4.79
CA VAL A 37 12.76 7.17 -6.01
C VAL A 37 11.68 6.98 -7.07
N GLN A 38 10.51 6.51 -6.67
CA GLN A 38 9.41 6.24 -7.62
C GLN A 38 8.51 7.46 -7.85
N ILE A 39 8.62 8.50 -7.02
CA ILE A 39 7.81 9.75 -7.07
C ILE A 39 6.30 9.43 -7.02
N LEU A 40 5.92 8.39 -6.30
CA LEU A 40 4.54 7.97 -6.11
C LEU A 40 4.01 8.45 -4.75
N GLY A 41 2.78 8.93 -4.72
CA GLY A 41 2.12 9.36 -3.48
C GLY A 41 2.50 10.76 -2.98
N VAL A 42 3.20 11.56 -3.76
CA VAL A 42 3.57 12.94 -3.38
C VAL A 42 2.33 13.81 -3.16
N CYS A 43 1.28 13.64 -3.98
CA CYS A 43 0.03 14.39 -3.86
C CYS A 43 -0.65 14.19 -2.50
N SER A 44 -0.78 12.93 -2.07
CA SER A 44 -1.36 12.59 -0.77
C SER A 44 -0.46 12.99 0.39
N ALA A 45 0.87 12.86 0.23
CA ALA A 45 1.84 13.31 1.23
C ALA A 45 1.74 14.81 1.49
N LEU A 46 1.64 15.63 0.46
CA LEU A 46 1.50 17.09 0.60
C LEU A 46 0.16 17.51 1.21
N ALA A 47 -0.92 16.80 0.90
CA ALA A 47 -2.25 17.11 1.39
C ALA A 47 -2.42 16.81 2.89
N ILE A 48 -1.83 15.72 3.39
CA ILE A 48 -2.12 15.17 4.73
C ILE A 48 -1.10 15.62 5.78
N THR A 49 0.12 15.96 5.40
CA THR A 49 1.22 16.29 6.33
C THR A 49 1.09 17.62 7.06
N SER A 50 -0.11 18.21 7.10
CA SER A 50 -0.39 19.42 7.89
C SER A 50 -0.39 19.15 9.41
N LEU A 51 -0.71 17.93 9.84
CA LEU A 51 -0.74 17.49 11.23
C LEU A 51 -0.15 16.07 11.35
N VAL A 52 0.62 15.81 12.41
CA VAL A 52 1.29 14.52 12.63
C VAL A 52 0.28 13.41 12.90
N TYR A 53 -0.75 13.67 13.71
CA TYR A 53 -1.70 12.63 14.12
C TYR A 53 -2.50 12.02 12.95
N PRO A 54 -3.14 12.79 12.06
CA PRO A 54 -3.78 12.25 10.86
C PRO A 54 -2.80 11.53 9.93
N SER A 55 -1.54 11.99 9.87
CA SER A 55 -0.51 11.38 9.04
C SER A 55 -0.14 9.97 9.49
N ILE A 56 -0.07 9.72 10.81
CA ILE A 56 0.20 8.38 11.36
C ILE A 56 -0.96 7.42 11.02
N VAL A 57 -2.20 7.83 11.25
CA VAL A 57 -3.37 7.00 10.94
C VAL A 57 -3.45 6.69 9.46
N MET A 58 -3.15 7.69 8.62
CA MET A 58 -3.11 7.52 7.17
C MET A 58 -2.01 6.57 6.70
N ALA A 59 -0.81 6.66 7.28
CA ALA A 59 0.30 5.77 6.99
C ALA A 59 -0.07 4.30 7.25
N ILE A 60 -0.68 4.02 8.40
CA ILE A 60 -1.14 2.68 8.77
C ILE A 60 -2.25 2.20 7.81
N SER A 61 -3.24 3.06 7.55
CA SER A 61 -4.36 2.72 6.66
C SER A 61 -3.89 2.41 5.23
N VAL A 62 -3.02 3.24 4.66
CA VAL A 62 -2.45 3.00 3.32
C VAL A 62 -1.63 1.72 3.28
N THR A 63 -0.82 1.44 4.31
CA THR A 63 -0.03 0.21 4.38
C THR A 63 -0.92 -1.03 4.37
N LEU A 64 -1.96 -1.05 5.20
CA LEU A 64 -2.91 -2.16 5.24
C LEU A 64 -3.66 -2.33 3.92
N VAL A 65 -4.21 -1.23 3.39
CA VAL A 65 -4.94 -1.26 2.11
C VAL A 65 -4.04 -1.75 0.98
N THR A 66 -2.79 -1.27 0.89
CA THR A 66 -1.85 -1.69 -0.16
C THR A 66 -1.52 -3.18 -0.05
N ALA A 67 -1.25 -3.68 1.16
CA ALA A 67 -0.93 -5.08 1.38
C ALA A 67 -2.09 -6.02 0.98
N PHE A 68 -3.30 -5.74 1.48
CA PHE A 68 -4.47 -6.54 1.16
C PHE A 68 -4.92 -6.40 -0.30
N SER A 69 -4.83 -5.20 -0.86
CA SER A 69 -5.17 -4.95 -2.26
C SER A 69 -4.24 -5.72 -3.21
N ASN A 70 -2.93 -5.72 -2.93
CA ASN A 70 -1.95 -6.52 -3.66
C ASN A 70 -2.26 -8.02 -3.58
N LEU A 71 -2.64 -8.50 -2.39
CA LEU A 71 -3.02 -9.90 -2.19
C LEU A 71 -4.25 -10.27 -3.04
N PHE A 72 -5.34 -9.52 -2.92
CA PHE A 72 -6.58 -9.80 -3.63
C PHE A 72 -6.42 -9.67 -5.14
N THR A 73 -5.73 -8.64 -5.61
CA THR A 73 -5.48 -8.45 -7.05
C THR A 73 -4.64 -9.59 -7.62
N SER A 74 -3.63 -10.06 -6.89
CA SER A 74 -2.81 -11.20 -7.33
C SER A 74 -3.60 -12.51 -7.37
N LEU A 75 -4.59 -12.70 -6.50
CA LEU A 75 -5.49 -13.86 -6.54
C LEU A 75 -6.42 -13.85 -7.75
N VAL A 76 -6.96 -12.68 -8.09
CA VAL A 76 -7.97 -12.54 -9.16
C VAL A 76 -7.35 -12.31 -10.54
N ARG A 77 -6.05 -12.04 -10.62
CA ARG A 77 -5.33 -11.63 -11.85
C ARG A 77 -5.57 -12.52 -13.07
N GLU A 78 -5.77 -13.84 -12.87
CA GLU A 78 -5.97 -14.79 -13.97
C GLU A 78 -7.34 -14.66 -14.64
N TYR A 79 -8.33 -14.12 -13.92
CA TYR A 79 -9.69 -13.90 -14.41
C TYR A 79 -9.90 -12.54 -15.05
N ILE A 80 -8.94 -11.60 -14.89
CA ILE A 80 -9.09 -10.21 -15.33
C ILE A 80 -8.55 -10.04 -16.75
N PRO A 81 -9.38 -9.72 -17.77
CA PRO A 81 -8.92 -9.37 -19.10
C PRO A 81 -8.17 -8.03 -19.07
N LYS A 82 -7.15 -7.90 -19.92
CA LYS A 82 -6.26 -6.73 -19.96
C LYS A 82 -6.99 -5.39 -20.16
N GLN A 83 -8.16 -5.40 -20.80
CA GLN A 83 -8.93 -4.20 -21.12
C GLN A 83 -9.62 -3.55 -19.91
N VAL A 84 -10.06 -4.35 -18.93
CA VAL A 84 -10.80 -3.85 -17.74
C VAL A 84 -10.00 -3.92 -16.45
N ARG A 85 -8.70 -4.19 -16.55
CA ARG A 85 -7.80 -4.42 -15.41
C ARG A 85 -7.81 -3.27 -14.41
N MET A 86 -7.68 -2.03 -14.87
CA MET A 86 -7.67 -0.85 -14.02
C MET A 86 -8.99 -0.65 -13.25
N ILE A 87 -10.12 -0.93 -13.89
CA ILE A 87 -11.45 -0.79 -13.26
C ILE A 87 -11.59 -1.80 -12.12
N VAL A 88 -11.19 -3.04 -12.33
CA VAL A 88 -11.26 -4.09 -11.31
C VAL A 88 -10.36 -3.76 -10.11
N GLN A 89 -9.15 -3.27 -10.36
CA GLN A 89 -8.23 -2.81 -9.31
C GLN A 89 -8.85 -1.69 -8.48
N LEU A 90 -9.44 -0.68 -9.11
CA LEU A 90 -10.12 0.42 -8.41
C LEU A 90 -11.29 -0.06 -7.55
N VAL A 91 -12.08 -1.03 -8.03
CA VAL A 91 -13.19 -1.62 -7.26
C VAL A 91 -12.66 -2.34 -6.02
N ILE A 92 -11.59 -3.13 -6.14
CA ILE A 92 -10.96 -3.83 -5.02
C ILE A 92 -10.45 -2.83 -3.98
N ILE A 93 -9.73 -1.79 -4.41
CA ILE A 93 -9.22 -0.74 -3.51
C ILE A 93 -10.38 -0.03 -2.81
N ALA A 94 -11.41 0.39 -3.56
CA ALA A 94 -12.57 1.09 -3.00
C ALA A 94 -13.29 0.25 -1.93
N THR A 95 -13.48 -1.04 -2.17
CA THR A 95 -14.12 -1.96 -1.22
C THR A 95 -13.29 -2.07 0.07
N LEU A 96 -11.97 -2.24 -0.04
CA LEU A 96 -11.09 -2.32 1.13
C LEU A 96 -11.05 -1.01 1.92
N VAL A 97 -10.97 0.12 1.23
CA VAL A 97 -10.98 1.44 1.86
C VAL A 97 -12.29 1.70 2.59
N THR A 98 -13.43 1.30 2.02
CA THR A 98 -14.74 1.41 2.70
C THR A 98 -14.79 0.58 3.99
N ILE A 99 -14.21 -0.61 3.99
CA ILE A 99 -14.11 -1.44 5.20
C ILE A 99 -13.26 -0.74 6.27
N VAL A 100 -12.12 -0.18 5.89
CA VAL A 100 -11.24 0.57 6.80
C VAL A 100 -11.96 1.82 7.34
N GLU A 101 -12.69 2.54 6.49
CA GLU A 101 -13.48 3.71 6.89
C GLU A 101 -14.55 3.36 7.93
N LEU A 102 -15.31 2.29 7.70
CA LEU A 102 -16.30 1.82 8.65
C LEU A 102 -15.68 1.40 9.99
N GLY A 103 -14.51 0.76 9.94
CA GLY A 103 -13.73 0.42 11.13
C GLY A 103 -13.28 1.65 11.91
N LEU A 104 -12.71 2.65 11.24
CA LEU A 104 -12.32 3.92 11.87
C LEU A 104 -13.50 4.67 12.46
N LYS A 105 -14.64 4.68 11.77
CA LYS A 105 -15.88 5.30 12.25
C LYS A 105 -16.41 4.64 13.53
N ALA A 106 -16.27 3.32 13.64
CA ALA A 106 -16.70 2.54 14.80
C ALA A 106 -15.79 2.76 16.03
N LEU A 107 -14.47 2.94 15.79
CA LEU A 107 -13.49 3.06 16.87
C LEU A 107 -13.37 4.50 17.40
N ASN A 108 -13.34 5.51 16.54
CA ASN A 108 -13.08 6.90 16.90
C ASN A 108 -13.75 7.89 15.96
N PHE A 109 -14.94 8.30 16.29
CA PHE A 109 -15.73 9.26 15.50
C PHE A 109 -15.05 10.63 15.27
N PRO A 110 -14.38 11.28 16.26
CA PRO A 110 -13.71 12.56 16.03
C PRO A 110 -12.56 12.47 15.02
N ILE A 111 -11.83 11.36 15.03
CA ILE A 111 -10.73 11.10 14.08
C ILE A 111 -11.28 10.85 12.68
N TRP A 112 -12.34 10.06 12.59
CA TRP A 112 -13.01 9.80 11.32
C TRP A 112 -13.47 11.11 10.65
N LYS A 113 -14.03 12.06 11.41
CA LYS A 113 -14.49 13.34 10.88
C LYS A 113 -13.34 14.17 10.26
N GLN A 114 -12.15 14.13 10.84
CA GLN A 114 -10.97 14.81 10.28
C GLN A 114 -10.42 14.09 9.04
N LEU A 115 -10.46 12.76 9.05
CA LEU A 115 -9.89 11.93 7.99
C LEU A 115 -10.84 11.67 6.82
N SER A 116 -12.16 11.90 6.98
CA SER A 116 -13.17 11.60 5.96
C SER A 116 -12.86 12.24 4.59
N VAL A 117 -12.30 13.44 4.60
CA VAL A 117 -11.87 14.15 3.37
C VAL A 117 -10.68 13.46 2.71
N TYR A 118 -9.80 12.84 3.50
CA TYR A 118 -8.57 12.22 3.01
C TYR A 118 -8.74 10.75 2.61
N ILE A 119 -9.84 10.11 3.03
CA ILE A 119 -10.14 8.71 2.69
C ILE A 119 -10.26 8.53 1.17
N GLY A 120 -10.86 9.49 0.47
CA GLY A 120 -10.90 9.51 -0.99
C GLY A 120 -9.51 9.51 -1.64
N LEU A 121 -8.52 10.12 -0.98
CA LEU A 121 -7.13 10.13 -1.46
C LEU A 121 -6.41 8.78 -1.31
N ILE A 122 -6.92 7.87 -0.48
CA ILE A 122 -6.39 6.50 -0.39
C ILE A 122 -6.78 5.71 -1.64
N ILE A 123 -8.03 5.86 -2.10
CA ILE A 123 -8.55 5.15 -3.28
C ILE A 123 -7.77 5.53 -4.54
N THR A 124 -7.49 6.83 -4.71
CA THR A 124 -6.76 7.36 -5.86
C THR A 124 -5.25 7.45 -5.64
N ASN A 125 -4.73 6.83 -4.58
CA ASN A 125 -3.32 6.91 -4.25
C ASN A 125 -2.47 6.17 -5.29
N CYS A 126 -1.58 6.91 -5.95
CA CYS A 126 -0.73 6.38 -7.01
C CYS A 126 0.23 5.28 -6.52
N ILE A 127 0.55 5.23 -5.23
CA ILE A 127 1.36 4.15 -4.65
C ILE A 127 0.61 2.82 -4.68
N VAL A 128 -0.65 2.83 -4.22
CA VAL A 128 -1.48 1.62 -4.20
C VAL A 128 -1.65 1.09 -5.62
N MET A 129 -2.09 1.97 -6.52
CA MET A 129 -2.35 1.62 -7.91
C MET A 129 -1.07 1.23 -8.67
N GLY A 130 0.03 1.94 -8.43
CA GLY A 130 1.32 1.65 -9.05
C GLY A 130 1.88 0.28 -8.64
N ARG A 131 1.73 -0.12 -7.38
CA ARG A 131 2.19 -1.45 -6.91
C ARG A 131 1.29 -2.58 -7.36
N LEU A 132 -0.02 -2.34 -7.43
CA LEU A 132 -0.96 -3.30 -8.02
C LEU A 132 -0.60 -3.63 -9.46
N GLU A 133 -0.34 -2.62 -10.26
CA GLU A 133 -0.01 -2.77 -11.68
C GLU A 133 1.39 -3.34 -11.89
N ALA A 134 2.40 -2.80 -11.19
CA ALA A 134 3.79 -3.17 -11.41
C ALA A 134 4.16 -4.53 -10.79
N TYR A 135 3.60 -4.88 -9.65
CA TYR A 135 4.04 -6.06 -8.90
C TYR A 135 2.95 -7.13 -8.75
N ALA A 136 1.74 -6.77 -8.28
CA ALA A 136 0.71 -7.76 -7.95
C ALA A 136 0.21 -8.55 -9.17
N MET A 137 0.18 -7.91 -10.34
CA MET A 137 -0.21 -8.56 -11.60
C MET A 137 0.83 -9.54 -12.14
N ALA A 138 2.10 -9.44 -11.72
CA ALA A 138 3.19 -10.26 -12.24
C ALA A 138 3.61 -11.38 -11.28
N ASN A 139 3.36 -11.24 -9.97
CA ASN A 139 3.92 -12.10 -8.93
C ASN A 139 2.85 -12.89 -8.16
N LYS A 140 3.32 -13.88 -7.36
CA LYS A 140 2.48 -14.69 -6.48
C LYS A 140 1.84 -13.87 -5.36
N PRO A 141 0.64 -14.25 -4.85
CA PRO A 141 -0.10 -13.47 -3.87
C PRO A 141 0.69 -13.22 -2.57
N TRP A 142 1.44 -14.20 -2.08
CA TRP A 142 2.25 -14.04 -0.87
C TRP A 142 3.35 -12.97 -1.00
N ARG A 143 4.08 -13.01 -2.11
CA ARG A 143 5.13 -12.00 -2.39
C ARG A 143 4.52 -10.61 -2.64
N SER A 144 3.37 -10.56 -3.27
CA SER A 144 2.64 -9.31 -3.50
C SER A 144 2.15 -8.68 -2.19
N PHE A 145 1.74 -9.49 -1.22
CA PHE A 145 1.38 -9.02 0.11
C PHE A 145 2.59 -8.40 0.84
N LEU A 146 3.74 -9.09 0.84
CA LEU A 146 4.97 -8.58 1.46
C LEU A 146 5.50 -7.31 0.78
N ASP A 147 5.41 -7.24 -0.54
CA ASP A 147 5.74 -6.04 -1.30
C ASP A 147 4.85 -4.86 -0.93
N GLY A 148 3.54 -5.09 -0.79
CA GLY A 148 2.59 -4.09 -0.33
C GLY A 148 2.88 -3.56 1.07
N LEU A 149 3.25 -4.45 2.00
CA LEU A 149 3.69 -4.06 3.35
C LEU A 149 4.97 -3.23 3.32
N GLY A 150 5.98 -3.66 2.57
CA GLY A 150 7.26 -2.96 2.47
C GLY A 150 7.12 -1.57 1.89
N ASN A 151 6.43 -1.44 0.76
CA ASN A 151 6.20 -0.15 0.11
C ASN A 151 5.27 0.76 0.92
N GLY A 152 4.23 0.22 1.55
CA GLY A 152 3.36 0.97 2.45
C GLY A 152 4.11 1.51 3.68
N ALA A 153 4.95 0.68 4.31
CA ALA A 153 5.79 1.11 5.42
C ALA A 153 6.81 2.18 5.00
N GLY A 154 7.47 2.01 3.84
CA GLY A 154 8.39 3.01 3.28
C GLY A 154 7.71 4.34 3.02
N TYR A 155 6.51 4.33 2.48
CA TYR A 155 5.68 5.52 2.34
C TYR A 155 5.34 6.16 3.69
N GLY A 156 4.92 5.35 4.66
CA GLY A 156 4.54 5.81 5.99
C GLY A 156 5.66 6.52 6.72
N VAL A 157 6.88 5.98 6.65
CA VAL A 157 8.07 6.59 7.29
C VAL A 157 8.33 8.00 6.76
N ILE A 158 8.33 8.17 5.44
CA ILE A 158 8.57 9.50 4.85
C ILE A 158 7.41 10.45 5.14
N LEU A 159 6.17 9.95 5.10
CA LEU A 159 5.00 10.76 5.39
C LEU A 159 5.04 11.31 6.83
N ILE A 160 5.42 10.49 7.81
CA ILE A 160 5.58 10.92 9.19
C ILE A 160 6.75 11.90 9.33
N ALA A 161 7.89 11.63 8.69
CA ALA A 161 9.05 12.54 8.70
C ALA A 161 8.69 13.92 8.13
N LEU A 162 7.99 13.96 7.00
CA LEU A 162 7.50 15.21 6.40
C LEU A 162 6.50 15.94 7.31
N ALA A 163 5.59 15.20 7.96
CA ALA A 163 4.63 15.78 8.87
C ALA A 163 5.31 16.44 10.08
N VAL A 164 6.29 15.77 10.69
CA VAL A 164 7.07 16.31 11.81
C VAL A 164 7.82 17.57 11.40
N ILE A 165 8.53 17.56 10.27
CA ILE A 165 9.26 18.73 9.76
C ILE A 165 8.28 19.89 9.51
N ARG A 166 7.17 19.61 8.87
CA ARG A 166 6.19 20.63 8.48
C ARG A 166 5.44 21.22 9.69
N GLU A 167 5.13 20.41 10.69
CA GLU A 167 4.51 20.87 11.94
C GLU A 167 5.49 21.70 12.78
N PHE A 168 6.77 21.30 12.83
CA PHE A 168 7.83 22.05 13.48
C PHE A 168 8.03 23.45 12.87
N PHE A 169 8.10 23.56 11.54
CA PHE A 169 8.24 24.84 10.86
C PHE A 169 6.95 25.66 10.81
N GLY A 170 5.78 25.03 10.85
CA GLY A 170 4.49 25.71 10.73
C GLY A 170 3.94 26.26 12.04
N LYS A 171 4.10 25.54 13.14
CA LYS A 171 3.58 25.93 14.48
C LYS A 171 4.64 26.26 15.50
N GLY A 172 5.92 25.93 15.26
CA GLY A 172 7.02 26.17 16.19
C GLY A 172 6.92 25.34 17.49
N SER A 173 6.00 24.40 17.59
CA SER A 173 5.84 23.45 18.70
C SER A 173 5.29 22.13 18.19
N ILE A 174 5.72 21.07 18.80
CA ILE A 174 5.23 19.71 18.55
C ILE A 174 4.07 19.44 19.50
#